data_16ff31a97d143a5549fc7580a0d6279d
#
_entry.id   16ff31a97d143a5549fc7580a0d6279d
#
_cell.length_a   1.000
_cell.length_b   1.000
_cell.length_c   1.000
_cell.angle_alpha   90.00
_cell.angle_beta   90.00
_cell.angle_gamma   90.00
#
_symmetry.space_group_name_H-M   'P 1'
#
loop_
_entity.id
_entity.type
_entity.pdbx_description
1 polymer ?
#
loop_
_entity_poly.entity_id
_entity_poly.type
_entity_poly.pdbx_seq_one_letter_code
_entity_poly.pdbx_strand_id
1 'polypeptide(L)' 'MSGDSDRLLDETGWRILEELQENCRISYKELGRRVGLSTPAVIERVRRMEEAGIIEGYRAVVNPRRVGYSFRVM' A
#
# COMPACT_ATOMS: atom_id res chain seq x y z
N MET A 1 20.14 10.01 1.66
CA MET A 1 19.52 8.70 1.54
C MET A 1 19.25 8.09 2.89
N SER A 2 18.05 7.70 3.11
CA SER A 2 17.65 7.18 4.40
C SER A 2 17.92 5.68 4.50
N GLY A 3 18.57 5.23 5.56
CA GLY A 3 18.71 3.82 5.85
C GLY A 3 17.38 3.13 6.14
N ASP A 4 16.38 3.92 6.53
CA ASP A 4 15.05 3.38 6.78
C ASP A 4 14.41 2.87 5.50
N SER A 5 14.58 3.59 4.39
CA SER A 5 14.03 3.13 3.11
C SER A 5 14.64 1.80 2.70
N ASP A 6 15.96 1.66 2.87
CA ASP A 6 16.61 0.41 2.51
C ASP A 6 16.09 -0.76 3.34
N ARG A 7 15.88 -0.54 4.63
CA ARG A 7 15.37 -1.60 5.49
C ARG A 7 13.93 -1.96 5.17
N LEU A 8 13.12 -0.96 4.81
CA LEU A 8 11.71 -1.17 4.51
C LEU A 8 11.52 -1.86 3.18
N LEU A 9 12.49 -1.77 2.28
CA LEU A 9 12.42 -2.40 0.97
C LEU A 9 13.15 -3.73 0.92
N ASP A 10 13.13 -4.47 2.00
CA ASP A 10 13.57 -5.86 2.00
C ASP A 10 12.51 -6.71 1.29
N GLU A 11 12.73 -8.02 1.26
CA GLU A 11 11.81 -8.92 0.55
C GLU A 11 10.39 -8.79 1.04
N THR A 12 10.20 -8.71 2.36
CA THR A 12 8.86 -8.56 2.93
C THR A 12 8.24 -7.24 2.52
N GLY A 13 9.03 -6.17 2.53
CA GLY A 13 8.55 -4.86 2.12
C GLY A 13 8.07 -4.86 0.68
N TRP A 14 8.84 -5.45 -0.22
CA TRP A 14 8.42 -5.54 -1.62
C TRP A 14 7.14 -6.34 -1.77
N ARG A 15 6.99 -7.41 -1.01
CA ARG A 15 5.75 -8.21 -1.07
C ARG A 15 4.56 -7.41 -0.58
N ILE A 16 4.74 -6.59 0.47
CA ILE A 16 3.67 -5.72 0.94
C ILE A 16 3.24 -4.76 -0.17
N LEU A 17 4.21 -4.15 -0.85
CA LEU A 17 3.89 -3.22 -1.92
C LEU A 17 3.17 -3.90 -3.07
N GLU A 18 3.59 -5.11 -3.44
CA GLU A 18 2.91 -5.85 -4.49
C GLU A 18 1.46 -6.11 -4.14
N GLU A 19 1.20 -6.54 -2.90
CA GLU A 19 -0.17 -6.82 -2.48
C GLU A 19 -1.03 -5.55 -2.47
N LEU A 20 -0.46 -4.45 -2.01
CA LEU A 20 -1.20 -3.18 -1.97
C LEU A 20 -1.46 -2.63 -3.36
N GLN A 21 -0.55 -2.83 -4.30
CA GLN A 21 -0.77 -2.41 -5.68
C GLN A 21 -1.86 -3.23 -6.34
N GLU A 22 -1.96 -4.50 -5.98
CA GLU A 22 -3.04 -5.36 -6.48
C GLU A 22 -4.38 -4.96 -5.89
N ASN A 23 -4.41 -4.66 -4.59
CA ASN A 23 -5.65 -4.34 -3.91
C ASN A 23 -5.32 -3.45 -2.71
N CYS A 24 -5.44 -2.15 -2.88
CA CYS A 24 -5.11 -1.23 -1.80
C CYS A 24 -6.15 -1.24 -0.68
N ARG A 25 -7.27 -1.95 -0.86
CA ARG A 25 -8.30 -2.08 0.16
C ARG A 25 -8.19 -3.38 0.95
N ILE A 26 -7.15 -4.14 0.73
CA ILE A 26 -6.90 -5.37 1.48
C ILE A 26 -6.83 -5.06 2.98
N SER A 27 -7.41 -5.94 3.80
CA SER A 27 -7.33 -5.74 5.25
C SER A 27 -5.91 -6.01 5.73
N TYR A 28 -5.54 -5.39 6.84
CA TYR A 28 -4.22 -5.64 7.41
C TYR A 28 -4.08 -7.09 7.85
N LYS A 29 -5.16 -7.70 8.32
CA LYS A 29 -5.13 -9.10 8.70
C LYS A 29 -4.77 -9.98 7.49
N GLU A 30 -5.43 -9.75 6.37
CA GLU A 30 -5.17 -10.55 5.18
C GLU A 30 -3.79 -10.23 4.62
N LEU A 31 -3.40 -8.96 4.64
CA LEU A 31 -2.07 -8.58 4.16
C LEU A 31 -0.99 -9.27 4.99
N GLY A 32 -1.15 -9.26 6.32
CA GLY A 32 -0.19 -9.94 7.19
C GLY A 32 -0.11 -11.42 6.88
N ARG A 33 -1.26 -12.05 6.66
CA ARG A 33 -1.28 -13.48 6.32
C ARG A 33 -0.48 -13.75 5.04
N ARG A 34 -0.65 -12.89 4.04
CA ARG A 34 0.00 -13.10 2.75
C ARG A 34 1.50 -12.90 2.79
N VAL A 35 1.97 -11.99 3.64
CA VAL A 35 3.41 -11.70 3.71
C VAL A 35 4.08 -12.33 4.91
N GLY A 36 3.34 -13.09 5.71
CA GLY A 36 3.94 -13.83 6.82
C GLY A 36 4.20 -12.99 8.05
N LEU A 37 3.40 -11.96 8.28
CA LEU A 37 3.53 -11.09 9.45
C LEU A 37 2.25 -11.09 10.27
N SER A 38 2.40 -10.84 11.58
CA SER A 38 1.23 -10.58 12.41
C SER A 38 0.57 -9.28 11.98
N THR A 39 -0.70 -9.11 12.35
CA THR A 39 -1.43 -7.90 12.02
C THR A 39 -0.73 -6.65 12.56
N PRO A 40 -0.33 -6.61 13.86
CA PRO A 40 0.39 -5.43 14.35
C PRO A 40 1.70 -5.17 13.60
N ALA A 41 2.41 -6.23 13.22
CA ALA A 41 3.67 -6.05 12.52
C ALA A 41 3.48 -5.47 11.13
N VAL A 42 2.45 -5.92 10.40
CA VAL A 42 2.21 -5.39 9.07
C VAL A 42 1.71 -3.95 9.14
N ILE A 43 0.89 -3.63 10.13
CA ILE A 43 0.44 -2.24 10.32
C ILE A 43 1.64 -1.33 10.54
N GLU A 44 2.57 -1.75 11.39
CA GLU A 44 3.75 -0.95 11.67
C GLU A 44 4.61 -0.77 10.41
N ARG A 45 4.78 -1.83 9.62
CA ARG A 45 5.54 -1.74 8.38
C ARG A 45 4.92 -0.75 7.41
N VAL A 46 3.61 -0.85 7.21
CA VAL A 46 2.90 0.02 6.27
C VAL A 46 3.01 1.48 6.75
N ARG A 47 2.79 1.70 8.04
CA ARG A 47 2.89 3.05 8.60
C ARG A 47 4.27 3.66 8.34
N ARG A 48 5.32 2.88 8.54
CA ARG A 48 6.67 3.39 8.32
C ARG A 48 6.95 3.64 6.84
N MET A 49 6.38 2.83 5.96
CA MET A 49 6.51 3.06 4.53
C MET A 49 5.79 4.35 4.11
N GLU A 50 4.65 4.64 4.74
CA GLU A 50 3.94 5.89 4.49
C GLU A 50 4.77 7.08 4.98
N GLU A 51 5.33 6.97 6.18
CA GLU A 51 6.14 8.05 6.74
C GLU A 51 7.40 8.29 5.91
N ALA A 52 7.96 7.24 5.35
CA ALA A 52 9.16 7.35 4.54
C ALA A 52 8.89 7.83 3.11
N GLY A 53 7.61 8.00 2.75
CA GLY A 53 7.25 8.44 1.41
C GLY A 53 7.30 7.35 0.37
N ILE A 54 7.50 6.10 0.78
CA ILE A 54 7.47 4.97 -0.15
C ILE A 54 6.05 4.75 -0.65
N ILE A 55 5.08 4.80 0.27
CA ILE A 55 3.67 4.75 -0.08
C ILE A 55 3.16 6.17 0.00
N GLU A 56 2.77 6.72 -1.14
CA GLU A 56 2.32 8.11 -1.21
C GLU A 56 0.82 8.26 -1.06
N GLY A 57 0.09 7.18 -1.23
CA GLY A 57 -1.35 7.23 -1.09
C GLY A 57 -2.00 5.99 -1.64
N TYR A 58 -3.32 5.98 -1.57
CA TYR A 58 -4.15 4.88 -2.03
C TYR A 58 -5.22 5.47 -2.94
N ARG A 59 -5.41 4.88 -4.10
CA ARG A 59 -6.28 5.48 -5.11
C ARG A 59 -7.28 4.49 -5.64
N ALA A 60 -8.46 5.01 -5.94
CA ALA A 60 -9.45 4.27 -6.70
C ALA A 60 -9.21 4.51 -8.18
N VAL A 61 -9.36 3.46 -8.97
CA VAL A 61 -9.34 3.59 -10.42
C VAL A 61 -10.78 3.69 -10.88
N VAL A 62 -11.13 4.81 -11.46
CA VAL A 62 -12.51 5.12 -11.84
C VAL A 62 -12.64 5.08 -13.35
N ASN A 63 -13.68 4.42 -13.82
CA ASN A 63 -13.98 4.36 -15.25
C ASN A 63 -14.78 5.62 -15.61
N PRO A 64 -14.18 6.55 -16.38
CA PRO A 64 -14.85 7.81 -16.68
C PRO A 64 -16.13 7.64 -17.49
N ARG A 65 -16.22 6.59 -18.29
CA ARG A 65 -17.43 6.33 -19.06
C ARG A 65 -18.60 5.95 -18.18
N ARG A 66 -18.31 5.35 -17.03
CA ARG A 66 -19.35 4.87 -16.13
C ARG A 66 -19.86 5.93 -15.19
N VAL A 67 -19.10 7.01 -14.98
CA VAL A 67 -19.49 8.08 -14.06
C VAL A 67 -19.99 9.32 -14.79
N GLY A 68 -19.92 9.34 -16.13
CA GLY A 68 -20.45 10.43 -16.93
C GLY A 68 -19.46 11.57 -17.10
N TYR A 69 -19.87 12.52 -17.94
CA TYR A 69 -18.95 13.60 -18.33
C TYR A 69 -18.78 14.67 -17.28
N SER A 70 -19.69 14.76 -16.34
CA SER A 70 -19.62 15.78 -15.30
C SER A 70 -18.62 15.41 -14.22
N PHE A 71 -18.11 14.18 -14.24
CA PHE A 71 -17.11 13.74 -13.26
C PHE A 71 -15.79 14.46 -13.48
N ARG A 72 -15.22 14.97 -12.41
CA ARG A 72 -13.92 15.63 -12.47
C ARG A 72 -12.93 14.97 -11.55
N VAL A 73 -11.74 14.76 -12.09
CA VAL A 73 -10.63 14.22 -11.31
C VAL A 73 -9.75 15.39 -10.92
N MET A 74 -9.52 15.51 -9.62
CA MET A 74 -8.75 16.61 -9.09
C MET A 74 -7.29 16.24 -8.94
#